data_ebad9e78b1dfbb483dd9bb16eed415d6
#
_entry.id   ebad9e78b1dfbb483dd9bb16eed415d6
#
_cell.length_a   1.000
_cell.length_b   1.000
_cell.length_c   1.000
_cell.angle_alpha   90.00
_cell.angle_beta   90.00
_cell.angle_gamma   90.00
#
_symmetry.space_group_name_H-M   'P 1'
#
loop_
_entity.id
_entity.type
_entity.pdbx_description
1 polymer ?
#
loop_
_entity_poly.entity_id
_entity_poly.type
_entity_poly.pdbx_seq_one_letter_code
_entity_poly.pdbx_strand_id
1 'polypeptide(L)'
;MFMSRMLEEIRQQPEALERTFASEMRRAEKFKRFVEKRRPKLIVLVARGTSDNAALFGRYLLEITTGIPVSLAAPSIETLYKARVNYSGALVVAVSQSGESTDTNLILEHARERGALTLGITNESGSSLARLAEHVLLVRAGKERSVAATKTYTGQLLLFYLLAYALGGRIRPDDLARIPEAVRGALALEDEIDALSERYRFMRYAVVVGRGLNYSNAFEFALKLMETCYVVAERFSSADFLHGPIALVEPSFPVFAFAPPGVTWESIGGTLDKLRSLKAEIVAISDPGNREIEARATRTIRLKSKLKEVLTPIPYIVPAQMFAACLAAKKGLDPDQPRTLKKVTLTL
;
A
#
# COMPACT_ATOMS: atom_id res chain seq x y z
N MET A 1 11.99 -25.09 4.85
CA MET A 1 11.35 -23.79 4.59
C MET A 1 11.80 -23.31 3.22
N PHE A 2 10.90 -23.07 2.28
CA PHE A 2 11.24 -22.54 0.96
C PHE A 2 11.68 -21.09 1.13
N MET A 3 12.94 -20.77 0.82
CA MET A 3 13.44 -19.38 0.89
C MET A 3 13.26 -18.72 -0.47
N SER A 4 12.22 -17.89 -0.60
CA SER A 4 12.05 -17.00 -1.76
C SER A 4 12.70 -15.64 -1.50
N ARG A 5 13.15 -14.99 -2.57
CA ARG A 5 13.64 -13.60 -2.51
C ARG A 5 12.56 -12.66 -2.00
N MET A 6 11.29 -12.89 -2.39
CA MET A 6 10.16 -12.13 -1.89
C MET A 6 10.12 -12.15 -0.36
N LEU A 7 10.25 -13.33 0.27
CA LEU A 7 10.24 -13.45 1.72
C LEU A 7 11.48 -12.81 2.38
N GLU A 8 12.65 -12.96 1.76
CA GLU A 8 13.86 -12.26 2.20
C GLU A 8 13.68 -10.73 2.17
N GLU A 9 13.08 -10.20 1.11
CA GLU A 9 12.84 -8.76 0.96
C GLU A 9 11.75 -8.25 1.91
N ILE A 10 10.76 -9.08 2.26
CA ILE A 10 9.78 -8.78 3.31
C ILE A 10 10.49 -8.62 4.66
N ARG A 11 11.44 -9.50 4.99
CA ARG A 11 12.22 -9.44 6.24
C ARG A 11 13.13 -8.22 6.33
N GLN A 12 13.50 -7.59 5.20
CA GLN A 12 14.35 -6.40 5.15
C GLN A 12 13.59 -5.09 5.40
N GLN A 13 12.27 -5.14 5.57
CA GLN A 13 11.43 -3.94 5.69
C GLN A 13 11.78 -3.05 6.89
N PRO A 14 12.03 -3.57 8.11
CA PRO A 14 12.37 -2.71 9.23
C PRO A 14 13.59 -1.82 8.96
N GLU A 15 14.69 -2.41 8.50
CA GLU A 15 15.94 -1.69 8.20
C GLU A 15 15.78 -0.75 7.00
N ALA A 16 14.97 -1.12 6.00
CA ALA A 16 14.64 -0.26 4.88
C ALA A 16 13.86 0.98 5.34
N LEU A 17 12.87 0.80 6.22
CA LEU A 17 12.08 1.90 6.79
C LEU A 17 12.92 2.82 7.67
N GLU A 18 13.84 2.29 8.49
CA GLU A 18 14.76 3.07 9.30
C GLU A 18 15.66 3.95 8.41
N ARG A 19 16.25 3.36 7.37
CA ARG A 19 17.09 4.12 6.42
C ARG A 19 16.30 5.20 5.70
N THR A 20 15.07 4.88 5.27
CA THR A 20 14.18 5.83 4.61
C THR A 20 13.87 6.99 5.53
N PHE A 21 13.43 6.72 6.75
CA PHE A 21 13.08 7.75 7.73
C PHE A 21 14.28 8.65 8.04
N ALA A 22 15.41 8.06 8.41
CA ALA A 22 16.62 8.83 8.79
C ALA A 22 17.15 9.71 7.65
N SER A 23 17.11 9.21 6.40
CA SER A 23 17.64 9.94 5.25
C SER A 23 16.68 10.99 4.70
N GLU A 24 15.37 10.67 4.65
CA GLU A 24 14.40 11.50 3.92
C GLU A 24 13.67 12.51 4.82
N MET A 25 13.76 12.40 6.15
CA MET A 25 13.17 13.37 7.07
C MET A 25 13.73 14.79 6.82
N ARG A 26 15.05 14.92 6.64
CA ARG A 26 15.67 16.21 6.32
C ARG A 26 15.22 16.77 4.98
N ARG A 27 14.92 15.90 3.99
CA ARG A 27 14.39 16.32 2.69
C ARG A 27 12.94 16.78 2.82
N ALA A 28 12.13 16.06 3.60
CA ALA A 28 10.77 16.47 3.91
C ALA A 28 10.73 17.84 4.61
N GLU A 29 11.64 18.11 5.54
CA GLU A 29 11.77 19.43 6.17
C GLU A 29 12.16 20.56 5.19
N LYS A 30 13.07 20.26 4.24
CA LYS A 30 13.40 21.23 3.19
C LYS A 30 12.19 21.48 2.28
N PHE A 31 11.49 20.41 1.90
CA PHE A 31 10.28 20.52 1.09
C PHE A 31 9.17 21.27 1.80
N LYS A 32 9.01 21.09 3.12
CA LYS A 32 8.07 21.85 3.95
C LYS A 32 8.24 23.35 3.79
N ARG A 33 9.48 23.84 3.94
CA ARG A 33 9.80 25.29 3.79
C ARG A 33 9.49 25.81 2.38
N PHE A 34 9.61 24.97 1.39
CA PHE A 34 9.32 25.31 0.00
C PHE A 34 7.81 25.33 -0.26
N VAL A 35 7.09 24.30 0.16
CA VAL A 35 5.66 24.17 -0.11
C VAL A 35 4.81 25.16 0.69
N GLU A 36 5.27 25.61 1.87
CA GLU A 36 4.63 26.66 2.65
C GLU A 36 4.46 27.97 1.86
N LYS A 37 5.38 28.26 0.94
CA LYS A 37 5.31 29.43 0.05
C LYS A 37 4.39 29.23 -1.14
N ARG A 38 4.26 28.01 -1.64
CA ARG A 38 3.46 27.66 -2.82
C ARG A 38 2.00 27.34 -2.52
N ARG A 39 1.71 26.78 -1.34
CA ARG A 39 0.37 26.45 -0.82
C ARG A 39 -0.53 25.79 -1.86
N PRO A 40 -0.21 24.58 -2.33
CA PRO A 40 -1.00 23.90 -3.33
C PRO A 40 -2.43 23.68 -2.81
N LYS A 41 -3.43 23.90 -3.67
CA LYS A 41 -4.86 23.71 -3.34
C LYS A 41 -5.40 22.37 -3.81
N LEU A 42 -4.61 21.65 -4.60
CA LEU A 42 -4.92 20.34 -5.15
C LEU A 42 -3.64 19.51 -5.18
N ILE A 43 -3.73 18.26 -4.82
CA ILE A 43 -2.67 17.28 -5.01
C ILE A 43 -3.13 16.29 -6.08
N VAL A 44 -2.27 15.98 -7.05
CA VAL A 44 -2.53 14.97 -8.07
C VAL A 44 -1.47 13.88 -7.91
N LEU A 45 -1.89 12.65 -7.65
CA LEU A 45 -1.01 11.50 -7.54
C LEU A 45 -1.06 10.69 -8.83
N VAL A 46 0.09 10.32 -9.38
CA VAL A 46 0.19 9.50 -10.59
C VAL A 46 1.12 8.32 -10.35
N ALA A 47 0.61 7.11 -10.60
CA ALA A 47 1.31 5.86 -10.34
C ALA A 47 0.75 4.70 -11.16
N ARG A 48 1.37 3.51 -11.04
CA ARG A 48 0.90 2.23 -11.59
C ARG A 48 1.17 1.08 -10.64
N GLY A 49 0.31 0.05 -10.69
CA GLY A 49 0.49 -1.21 -9.93
C GLY A 49 0.60 -0.98 -8.43
N THR A 50 1.58 -1.61 -7.79
CA THR A 50 1.85 -1.44 -6.35
C THR A 50 2.04 0.02 -5.94
N SER A 51 2.66 0.84 -6.79
CA SER A 51 2.82 2.28 -6.52
C SER A 51 1.48 3.02 -6.56
N ASP A 52 0.51 2.57 -7.37
CA ASP A 52 -0.84 3.12 -7.40
C ASP A 52 -1.62 2.76 -6.11
N ASN A 53 -1.42 1.55 -5.59
CA ASN A 53 -1.94 1.17 -4.28
C ASN A 53 -1.35 2.05 -3.16
N ALA A 54 -0.06 2.40 -3.25
CA ALA A 54 0.55 3.36 -2.34
C ALA A 54 -0.03 4.79 -2.53
N ALA A 55 -0.31 5.21 -3.77
CA ALA A 55 -0.96 6.48 -4.06
C ALA A 55 -2.40 6.52 -3.52
N LEU A 56 -3.14 5.41 -3.57
CA LEU A 56 -4.46 5.30 -2.93
C LEU A 56 -4.37 5.53 -1.41
N PHE A 57 -3.36 4.97 -0.73
CA PHE A 57 -3.08 5.29 0.67
C PHE A 57 -2.76 6.77 0.83
N GLY A 58 -1.86 7.31 -0.03
CA GLY A 58 -1.47 8.72 -0.03
C GLY A 58 -2.68 9.65 -0.13
N ARG A 59 -3.65 9.34 -0.97
CA ARG A 59 -4.91 10.09 -1.08
C ARG A 59 -5.62 10.18 0.27
N TYR A 60 -5.93 9.04 0.89
CA TYR A 60 -6.59 9.02 2.20
C TYR A 60 -5.80 9.80 3.25
N LEU A 61 -4.50 9.51 3.37
CA LEU A 61 -3.66 10.13 4.39
C LEU A 61 -3.58 11.65 4.22
N LEU A 62 -3.34 12.13 3.01
CA LEU A 62 -3.18 13.55 2.73
C LEU A 62 -4.49 14.31 2.95
N GLU A 63 -5.62 13.82 2.44
CA GLU A 63 -6.93 14.44 2.65
C GLU A 63 -7.30 14.50 4.15
N ILE A 64 -7.12 13.39 4.90
CA ILE A 64 -7.43 13.30 6.33
C ILE A 64 -6.56 14.26 7.17
N THR A 65 -5.28 14.37 6.83
CA THR A 65 -4.31 15.08 7.71
C THR A 65 -4.11 16.53 7.34
N THR A 66 -4.26 16.90 6.06
CA THR A 66 -3.99 18.26 5.55
C THR A 66 -5.25 19.00 5.14
N GLY A 67 -6.34 18.30 4.82
CA GLY A 67 -7.56 18.87 4.26
C GLY A 67 -7.43 19.30 2.78
N ILE A 68 -6.29 19.05 2.13
CA ILE A 68 -6.09 19.37 0.71
C ILE A 68 -6.71 18.25 -0.13
N PRO A 69 -7.62 18.54 -1.08
CA PRO A 69 -8.19 17.53 -1.97
C PRO A 69 -7.10 16.80 -2.79
N VAL A 70 -7.29 15.50 -3.00
CA VAL A 70 -6.36 14.65 -3.75
C VAL A 70 -7.07 13.93 -4.89
N SER A 71 -6.53 14.04 -6.10
CA SER A 71 -6.96 13.30 -7.28
C SER A 71 -5.95 12.19 -7.60
N LEU A 72 -6.44 11.00 -7.96
CA LEU A 72 -5.63 9.98 -8.61
C LEU A 72 -5.70 10.19 -10.12
N ALA A 73 -4.56 10.38 -10.77
CA ALA A 73 -4.51 10.61 -12.21
C ALA A 73 -4.84 9.33 -13.00
N ALA A 74 -5.53 9.49 -14.12
CA ALA A 74 -5.68 8.45 -15.13
C ALA A 74 -4.78 8.79 -16.33
N PRO A 75 -3.57 8.23 -16.43
CA PRO A 75 -2.60 8.64 -17.46
C PRO A 75 -3.11 8.55 -18.90
N SER A 76 -4.04 7.63 -19.17
CA SER A 76 -4.67 7.49 -20.51
C SER A 76 -5.37 8.78 -20.99
N ILE A 77 -5.80 9.64 -20.10
CA ILE A 77 -6.39 10.95 -20.45
C ILE A 77 -5.42 11.76 -21.30
N GLU A 78 -4.15 11.79 -20.94
CA GLU A 78 -3.13 12.52 -21.70
C GLU A 78 -2.40 11.63 -22.71
N THR A 79 -2.09 10.38 -22.36
CA THR A 79 -1.31 9.50 -23.25
C THR A 79 -2.08 9.04 -24.48
N LEU A 80 -3.39 8.75 -24.35
CA LEU A 80 -4.24 8.27 -25.44
C LEU A 80 -5.19 9.35 -25.97
N TYR A 81 -5.95 10.00 -25.09
CA TYR A 81 -6.93 11.01 -25.49
C TYR A 81 -6.28 12.37 -25.82
N LYS A 82 -4.97 12.55 -25.57
CA LYS A 82 -4.22 13.78 -25.85
C LYS A 82 -4.82 15.04 -25.21
N ALA A 83 -5.56 14.87 -24.11
CA ALA A 83 -6.18 15.98 -23.41
C ALA A 83 -5.12 16.86 -22.72
N ARG A 84 -5.36 18.15 -22.69
CA ARG A 84 -4.51 19.12 -21.98
C ARG A 84 -5.11 19.39 -20.58
N VAL A 85 -4.69 18.64 -19.58
CA VAL A 85 -5.12 18.85 -18.19
C VAL A 85 -4.44 20.10 -17.62
N ASN A 86 -5.20 20.94 -16.94
CA ASN A 86 -4.65 22.13 -16.26
C ASN A 86 -4.15 21.74 -14.86
N TYR A 87 -2.84 21.80 -14.64
CA TYR A 87 -2.18 21.51 -13.36
C TYR A 87 -1.74 22.78 -12.62
N SER A 88 -2.11 23.96 -13.09
CA SER A 88 -1.71 25.23 -12.47
C SER A 88 -2.11 25.28 -10.99
N GLY A 89 -1.14 25.58 -10.10
CA GLY A 89 -1.35 25.65 -8.66
C GLY A 89 -1.51 24.29 -7.95
N ALA A 90 -1.38 23.17 -8.67
CA ALA A 90 -1.37 21.84 -8.07
C ALA A 90 0.04 21.41 -7.64
N LEU A 91 0.09 20.46 -6.70
CA LEU A 91 1.25 19.62 -6.45
C LEU A 91 1.01 18.28 -7.16
N VAL A 92 1.83 17.96 -8.15
CA VAL A 92 1.79 16.66 -8.85
C VAL A 92 2.87 15.75 -8.28
N VAL A 93 2.46 14.61 -7.73
CA VAL A 93 3.34 13.61 -7.13
C VAL A 93 3.35 12.36 -7.99
N ALA A 94 4.47 12.08 -8.61
CA ALA A 94 4.68 10.86 -9.39
C ALA A 94 5.35 9.78 -8.53
N VAL A 95 4.77 8.58 -8.50
CA VAL A 95 5.25 7.46 -7.68
C VAL A 95 5.59 6.28 -8.56
N SER A 96 6.86 5.88 -8.57
CA SER A 96 7.34 4.74 -9.34
C SER A 96 8.55 4.11 -8.66
N GLN A 97 8.50 2.81 -8.39
CA GLN A 97 9.60 2.10 -7.75
C GLN A 97 10.90 2.22 -8.57
N SER A 98 10.85 1.94 -9.85
CA SER A 98 11.99 2.04 -10.77
C SER A 98 12.26 3.48 -11.25
N GLY A 99 11.24 4.35 -11.21
CA GLY A 99 11.29 5.68 -11.79
C GLY A 99 11.33 5.71 -13.32
N GLU A 100 11.03 4.57 -13.98
CA GLU A 100 11.09 4.43 -15.46
C GLU A 100 9.70 4.15 -16.07
N SER A 101 8.61 4.35 -15.33
CA SER A 101 7.25 4.22 -15.86
C SER A 101 6.99 5.34 -16.88
N THR A 102 6.82 4.98 -18.15
CA THR A 102 6.73 5.92 -19.26
C THR A 102 5.56 6.89 -19.12
N ASP A 103 4.37 6.36 -18.85
CA ASP A 103 3.16 7.16 -18.71
C ASP A 103 3.16 8.03 -17.44
N THR A 104 3.71 7.54 -16.32
CA THR A 104 3.88 8.31 -15.09
C THR A 104 4.83 9.49 -15.31
N ASN A 105 5.97 9.26 -16.00
CA ASN A 105 6.95 10.27 -16.31
C ASN A 105 6.41 11.34 -17.27
N LEU A 106 5.64 10.92 -18.28
CA LEU A 106 5.00 11.84 -19.21
C LEU A 106 4.03 12.81 -18.52
N ILE A 107 3.19 12.31 -17.61
CA ILE A 107 2.29 13.16 -16.85
C ILE A 107 3.07 14.15 -15.96
N LEU A 108 4.15 13.71 -15.33
CA LEU A 108 4.98 14.58 -14.50
C LEU A 108 5.64 15.70 -15.32
N GLU A 109 6.14 15.36 -16.51
CA GLU A 109 6.72 16.32 -17.46
C GLU A 109 5.70 17.36 -17.90
N HIS A 110 4.54 16.93 -18.39
CA HIS A 110 3.44 17.82 -18.77
C HIS A 110 2.96 18.72 -17.61
N ALA A 111 2.89 18.16 -16.39
CA ALA A 111 2.49 18.93 -15.23
C ALA A 111 3.51 20.04 -14.92
N ARG A 112 4.81 19.71 -14.98
CA ARG A 112 5.90 20.68 -14.80
C ARG A 112 5.86 21.78 -15.83
N GLU A 113 5.72 21.44 -17.12
CA GLU A 113 5.61 22.41 -18.22
C GLU A 113 4.42 23.35 -18.05
N ARG A 114 3.35 22.90 -17.42
CA ARG A 114 2.12 23.64 -17.16
C ARG A 114 2.10 24.33 -15.79
N GLY A 115 3.25 24.46 -15.14
CA GLY A 115 3.47 25.26 -13.94
C GLY A 115 3.00 24.60 -12.62
N ALA A 116 2.79 23.28 -12.60
CA ALA A 116 2.61 22.57 -11.35
C ALA A 116 3.92 22.50 -10.55
N LEU A 117 3.80 22.40 -9.24
CA LEU A 117 4.89 21.92 -8.40
C LEU A 117 5.01 20.41 -8.56
N THR A 118 6.21 19.88 -8.77
CA THR A 118 6.40 18.45 -9.03
C THR A 118 7.27 17.78 -7.97
N LEU A 119 6.81 16.59 -7.50
CA LEU A 119 7.53 15.73 -6.57
C LEU A 119 7.60 14.30 -7.13
N GLY A 120 8.80 13.72 -7.14
CA GLY A 120 9.01 12.31 -7.45
C GLY A 120 9.19 11.46 -6.19
N ILE A 121 8.54 10.32 -6.13
CA ILE A 121 8.78 9.26 -5.13
C ILE A 121 9.31 8.04 -5.87
N THR A 122 10.57 7.68 -5.65
CA THR A 122 11.21 6.55 -6.33
C THR A 122 12.26 5.88 -5.44
N ASN A 123 12.62 4.62 -5.76
CA ASN A 123 13.75 3.95 -5.11
C ASN A 123 15.09 4.24 -5.79
N GLU A 124 15.05 4.68 -7.06
CA GLU A 124 16.22 4.84 -7.91
C GLU A 124 16.56 6.33 -8.11
N SER A 125 17.64 6.79 -7.45
CA SER A 125 18.05 8.20 -7.48
C SER A 125 18.52 8.69 -8.87
N GLY A 126 18.98 7.78 -9.74
CA GLY A 126 19.42 8.07 -11.11
C GLY A 126 18.32 7.92 -12.16
N SER A 127 17.08 7.66 -11.78
CA SER A 127 15.98 7.37 -12.69
C SER A 127 15.50 8.61 -13.47
N SER A 128 14.77 8.35 -14.55
CA SER A 128 14.11 9.40 -15.35
C SER A 128 13.17 10.25 -14.51
N LEU A 129 12.35 9.63 -13.65
CA LEU A 129 11.47 10.33 -12.72
C LEU A 129 12.24 11.29 -11.79
N ALA A 130 13.39 10.82 -11.24
CA ALA A 130 14.21 11.65 -10.37
C ALA A 130 14.83 12.86 -11.07
N ARG A 131 15.09 12.77 -12.37
CA ARG A 131 15.59 13.90 -13.18
C ARG A 131 14.49 14.87 -13.59
N LEU A 132 13.26 14.36 -13.81
CA LEU A 132 12.12 15.18 -14.25
C LEU A 132 11.52 16.01 -13.10
N ALA A 133 11.44 15.45 -11.89
CA ALA A 133 10.82 16.11 -10.74
C ALA A 133 11.67 17.26 -10.18
N GLU A 134 11.03 18.36 -9.77
CA GLU A 134 11.71 19.47 -9.05
C GLU A 134 12.20 19.04 -7.67
N HIS A 135 11.45 18.13 -7.03
CA HIS A 135 11.79 17.57 -5.73
C HIS A 135 11.69 16.05 -5.78
N VAL A 136 12.52 15.37 -4.99
CA VAL A 136 12.54 13.90 -4.96
C VAL A 136 12.66 13.42 -3.53
N LEU A 137 11.79 12.45 -3.17
CA LEU A 137 11.92 11.63 -1.97
C LEU A 137 12.28 10.20 -2.39
N LEU A 138 13.26 9.60 -1.72
CA LEU A 138 13.80 8.29 -2.08
C LEU A 138 13.37 7.22 -1.07
N VAL A 139 12.89 6.10 -1.60
CA VAL A 139 12.42 4.96 -0.79
C VAL A 139 13.54 4.30 0.03
N ARG A 140 14.78 4.36 -0.46
CA ARG A 140 15.97 3.82 0.25
C ARG A 140 15.87 2.33 0.64
N ALA A 141 15.02 1.57 -0.02
CA ALA A 141 14.82 0.15 0.30
C ALA A 141 15.97 -0.76 -0.17
N GLY A 142 16.97 -0.20 -0.85
CA GLY A 142 17.99 -0.98 -1.56
C GLY A 142 17.38 -1.67 -2.79
N LYS A 143 18.13 -2.58 -3.40
CA LYS A 143 17.66 -3.29 -4.59
C LYS A 143 16.53 -4.26 -4.23
N GLU A 144 15.38 -4.14 -4.89
CA GLU A 144 14.28 -5.08 -4.81
C GLU A 144 14.27 -5.94 -6.07
N ARG A 145 14.56 -7.23 -5.91
CA ARG A 145 14.78 -8.19 -7.02
C ARG A 145 13.56 -9.03 -7.33
N SER A 146 12.73 -9.32 -6.32
CA SER A 146 11.46 -10.01 -6.54
C SER A 146 10.59 -9.19 -7.50
N VAL A 147 9.87 -9.86 -8.39
CA VAL A 147 8.93 -9.18 -9.30
C VAL A 147 7.83 -8.50 -8.50
N ALA A 148 7.24 -9.22 -7.57
CA ALA A 148 6.24 -8.68 -6.64
C ALA A 148 6.91 -7.71 -5.65
N ALA A 149 6.52 -6.44 -5.66
CA ALA A 149 7.05 -5.44 -4.75
C ALA A 149 6.55 -5.66 -3.31
N THR A 150 7.43 -5.43 -2.33
CA THR A 150 7.13 -5.58 -0.90
C THR A 150 7.72 -4.44 -0.07
N LYS A 151 9.03 -4.40 0.12
CA LYS A 151 9.72 -3.36 0.91
C LYS A 151 9.65 -1.97 0.27
N THR A 152 9.55 -1.88 -1.06
CA THR A 152 9.39 -0.59 -1.72
C THR A 152 7.98 -0.05 -1.54
N TYR A 153 6.95 -0.89 -1.45
CA TYR A 153 5.59 -0.48 -1.09
C TYR A 153 5.55 0.18 0.28
N THR A 154 6.04 -0.49 1.32
CA THR A 154 6.04 0.06 2.69
C THR A 154 6.90 1.31 2.80
N GLY A 155 8.01 1.39 2.07
CA GLY A 155 8.80 2.61 1.95
C GLY A 155 8.05 3.75 1.28
N GLN A 156 7.27 3.50 0.23
CA GLN A 156 6.40 4.51 -0.39
C GLN A 156 5.33 5.01 0.58
N LEU A 157 4.70 4.11 1.36
CA LEU A 157 3.77 4.53 2.42
C LEU A 157 4.44 5.45 3.44
N LEU A 158 5.67 5.13 3.86
CA LEU A 158 6.42 5.98 4.80
C LEU A 158 6.71 7.36 4.20
N LEU A 159 7.03 7.43 2.90
CA LEU A 159 7.25 8.71 2.23
C LEU A 159 5.97 9.54 2.11
N PHE A 160 4.80 8.92 1.99
CA PHE A 160 3.54 9.65 2.07
C PHE A 160 3.29 10.23 3.47
N TYR A 161 3.69 9.54 4.56
CA TYR A 161 3.65 10.16 5.89
C TYR A 161 4.59 11.36 5.99
N LEU A 162 5.81 11.27 5.44
CA LEU A 162 6.73 12.39 5.41
C LEU A 162 6.21 13.55 4.55
N LEU A 163 5.54 13.25 3.44
CA LEU A 163 4.87 14.26 2.62
C LEU A 163 3.72 14.93 3.37
N ALA A 164 2.89 14.15 4.07
CA ALA A 164 1.83 14.68 4.92
C ALA A 164 2.39 15.64 5.99
N TYR A 165 3.48 15.24 6.66
CA TYR A 165 4.20 16.10 7.60
C TYR A 165 4.71 17.39 6.94
N ALA A 166 5.31 17.29 5.76
CA ALA A 166 5.82 18.47 5.03
C ALA A 166 4.71 19.42 4.59
N LEU A 167 3.52 18.90 4.29
CA LEU A 167 2.33 19.70 3.95
C LEU A 167 1.60 20.28 5.18
N GLY A 168 2.15 20.13 6.38
CA GLY A 168 1.54 20.63 7.61
C GLY A 168 0.47 19.72 8.21
N GLY A 169 0.36 18.48 7.71
CA GLY A 169 -0.55 17.47 8.24
C GLY A 169 -0.24 17.06 9.67
N ARG A 170 -1.26 16.55 10.38
CA ARG A 170 -1.17 16.14 11.79
C ARG A 170 -0.44 14.79 11.95
N ILE A 171 0.82 14.73 11.50
CA ILE A 171 1.70 13.57 11.62
C ILE A 171 2.87 13.92 12.53
N ARG A 172 3.17 13.07 13.50
CA ARG A 172 4.29 13.25 14.42
C ARG A 172 5.47 12.37 13.99
N PRO A 173 6.67 12.95 13.77
CA PRO A 173 7.87 12.19 13.45
C PRO A 173 8.19 11.07 14.45
N ASP A 174 8.00 11.32 15.76
CA ASP A 174 8.21 10.30 16.80
C ASP A 174 7.32 9.07 16.65
N ASP A 175 6.08 9.25 16.18
CA ASP A 175 5.18 8.13 15.91
C ASP A 175 5.69 7.32 14.70
N LEU A 176 6.24 7.98 13.67
CA LEU A 176 6.82 7.32 12.50
C LEU A 176 8.09 6.53 12.84
N ALA A 177 8.93 7.05 13.74
CA ALA A 177 10.14 6.38 14.18
C ALA A 177 9.88 5.02 14.87
N ARG A 178 8.64 4.76 15.32
CA ARG A 178 8.23 3.49 15.96
C ARG A 178 7.71 2.44 14.95
N ILE A 179 7.46 2.83 13.71
CA ILE A 179 6.92 1.92 12.68
C ILE A 179 7.86 0.72 12.42
N PRO A 180 9.19 0.88 12.29
CA PRO A 180 10.07 -0.26 12.06
C PRO A 180 9.96 -1.35 13.14
N GLU A 181 9.82 -0.96 14.41
CA GLU A 181 9.65 -1.92 15.51
C GLU A 181 8.31 -2.65 15.44
N ALA A 182 7.24 -1.96 15.07
CA ALA A 182 5.94 -2.60 14.84
C ALA A 182 6.01 -3.61 13.67
N VAL A 183 6.80 -3.30 12.63
CA VAL A 183 7.06 -4.22 11.51
C VAL A 183 7.87 -5.44 11.97
N ARG A 184 8.88 -5.29 12.84
CA ARG A 184 9.59 -6.44 13.45
C ARG A 184 8.61 -7.33 14.23
N GLY A 185 7.69 -6.73 14.99
CA GLY A 185 6.64 -7.46 15.66
C GLY A 185 5.70 -8.23 14.72
N ALA A 186 5.43 -7.68 13.53
CA ALA A 186 4.64 -8.36 12.49
C ALA A 186 5.43 -9.53 11.86
N LEU A 187 6.72 -9.34 11.58
CA LEU A 187 7.59 -10.40 11.04
C LEU A 187 7.72 -11.60 11.98
N ALA A 188 7.63 -11.38 13.30
CA ALA A 188 7.67 -12.47 14.27
C ALA A 188 6.46 -13.41 14.22
N LEU A 189 5.47 -13.15 13.35
CA LEU A 189 4.32 -14.03 13.07
C LEU A 189 4.57 -14.97 11.89
N GLU A 190 5.76 -15.01 11.32
CA GLU A 190 6.07 -15.74 10.08
C GLU A 190 5.70 -17.23 10.17
N ASP A 191 6.09 -17.93 11.24
CA ASP A 191 5.79 -19.36 11.41
C ASP A 191 4.27 -19.62 11.53
N GLU A 192 3.55 -18.75 12.23
CA GLU A 192 2.09 -18.81 12.35
C GLU A 192 1.43 -18.61 10.98
N ILE A 193 1.92 -17.66 10.19
CA ILE A 193 1.40 -17.34 8.86
C ILE A 193 1.74 -18.47 7.86
N ASP A 194 2.93 -19.04 7.93
CA ASP A 194 3.30 -20.20 7.11
C ASP A 194 2.36 -21.38 7.38
N ALA A 195 2.13 -21.72 8.66
CA ALA A 195 1.19 -22.76 9.06
C ALA A 195 -0.25 -22.46 8.62
N LEU A 196 -0.69 -21.20 8.77
CA LEU A 196 -2.03 -20.76 8.34
C LEU A 196 -2.19 -20.88 6.82
N SER A 197 -1.17 -20.55 6.04
CA SER A 197 -1.23 -20.53 4.57
C SER A 197 -1.51 -21.91 3.97
N GLU A 198 -1.10 -23.01 4.61
CA GLU A 198 -1.38 -24.38 4.19
C GLU A 198 -2.88 -24.65 4.08
N ARG A 199 -3.68 -24.14 4.99
CA ARG A 199 -5.14 -24.28 5.00
C ARG A 199 -5.78 -23.72 3.72
N TYR A 200 -5.14 -22.72 3.08
CA TYR A 200 -5.67 -22.02 1.89
C TYR A 200 -5.04 -22.49 0.59
N ARG A 201 -4.28 -23.58 0.57
CA ARG A 201 -3.63 -24.13 -0.64
C ARG A 201 -4.61 -24.40 -1.78
N PHE A 202 -5.85 -24.77 -1.46
CA PHE A 202 -6.93 -25.01 -2.43
C PHE A 202 -7.52 -23.73 -3.04
N MET A 203 -7.28 -22.56 -2.42
CA MET A 203 -7.95 -21.31 -2.76
C MET A 203 -7.67 -20.88 -4.21
N ARG A 204 -8.74 -20.57 -4.95
CA ARG A 204 -8.70 -20.06 -6.33
C ARG A 204 -9.26 -18.66 -6.45
N TYR A 205 -10.12 -18.26 -5.51
CA TYR A 205 -10.73 -16.95 -5.42
C TYR A 205 -10.77 -16.50 -3.96
N ALA A 206 -10.79 -15.20 -3.76
CA ALA A 206 -10.92 -14.58 -2.45
C ALA A 206 -11.47 -13.17 -2.59
N VAL A 207 -12.00 -12.65 -1.50
CA VAL A 207 -12.28 -11.21 -1.34
C VAL A 207 -11.34 -10.66 -0.27
N VAL A 208 -10.84 -9.46 -0.51
CA VAL A 208 -10.05 -8.70 0.46
C VAL A 208 -10.77 -7.40 0.80
N VAL A 209 -11.08 -7.20 2.08
CA VAL A 209 -11.83 -6.05 2.57
C VAL A 209 -10.94 -5.13 3.38
N GLY A 210 -11.00 -3.85 3.10
CA GLY A 210 -10.38 -2.79 3.90
C GLY A 210 -11.31 -1.58 4.05
N ARG A 211 -10.94 -0.62 4.89
CA ARG A 211 -11.66 0.65 5.02
C ARG A 211 -10.68 1.77 5.34
N GLY A 212 -10.95 2.99 4.84
CA GLY A 212 -10.11 4.14 5.10
C GLY A 212 -8.66 3.89 4.67
N LEU A 213 -7.70 4.14 5.55
CA LEU A 213 -6.26 4.00 5.26
C LEU A 213 -5.84 2.57 4.88
N ASN A 214 -6.50 1.53 5.42
CA ASN A 214 -6.22 0.14 5.08
C ASN A 214 -6.95 -0.35 3.81
N TYR A 215 -7.72 0.49 3.14
CA TYR A 215 -8.30 0.14 1.84
C TYR A 215 -7.21 -0.10 0.78
N SER A 216 -6.14 0.69 0.82
CA SER A 216 -4.96 0.49 -0.02
C SER A 216 -4.30 -0.88 0.21
N ASN A 217 -4.27 -1.37 1.46
CA ASN A 217 -3.74 -2.69 1.79
C ASN A 217 -4.62 -3.81 1.21
N ALA A 218 -5.94 -3.61 1.12
CA ALA A 218 -6.80 -4.57 0.44
C ALA A 218 -6.44 -4.70 -1.05
N PHE A 219 -6.15 -3.58 -1.72
CA PHE A 219 -5.67 -3.59 -3.10
C PHE A 219 -4.32 -4.27 -3.24
N GLU A 220 -3.37 -3.93 -2.37
CA GLU A 220 -2.01 -4.49 -2.44
C GLU A 220 -1.99 -5.98 -2.14
N PHE A 221 -2.72 -6.44 -1.14
CA PHE A 221 -2.80 -7.86 -0.83
C PHE A 221 -3.48 -8.66 -1.95
N ALA A 222 -4.60 -8.18 -2.49
CA ALA A 222 -5.25 -8.80 -3.64
C ALA A 222 -4.28 -8.88 -4.83
N LEU A 223 -3.51 -7.82 -5.11
CA LEU A 223 -2.49 -7.83 -6.15
C LEU A 223 -1.43 -8.91 -5.89
N LYS A 224 -0.92 -9.02 -4.66
CA LYS A 224 0.06 -10.08 -4.31
C LYS A 224 -0.51 -11.48 -4.51
N LEU A 225 -1.76 -11.74 -4.11
CA LEU A 225 -2.43 -13.03 -4.33
C LEU A 225 -2.58 -13.35 -5.83
N MET A 226 -2.92 -12.36 -6.65
CA MET A 226 -3.00 -12.53 -8.10
C MET A 226 -1.64 -12.79 -8.75
N GLU A 227 -0.62 -12.01 -8.40
CA GLU A 227 0.71 -12.09 -8.99
C GLU A 227 1.43 -13.37 -8.63
N THR A 228 1.39 -13.80 -7.36
CA THR A 228 2.26 -14.89 -6.86
C THR A 228 1.53 -16.21 -6.64
N CYS A 229 0.22 -16.18 -6.38
CA CYS A 229 -0.58 -17.37 -6.07
C CYS A 229 -1.59 -17.73 -7.15
N TYR A 230 -1.76 -16.89 -8.18
CA TYR A 230 -2.76 -17.01 -9.25
C TYR A 230 -4.18 -17.19 -8.71
N VAL A 231 -4.47 -16.51 -7.60
CA VAL A 231 -5.80 -16.44 -6.99
C VAL A 231 -6.52 -15.22 -7.53
N VAL A 232 -7.73 -15.38 -8.04
CA VAL A 232 -8.60 -14.24 -8.39
C VAL A 232 -9.05 -13.59 -7.09
N ALA A 233 -8.41 -12.50 -6.72
CA ALA A 233 -8.66 -11.78 -5.48
C ALA A 233 -9.29 -10.42 -5.77
N GLU A 234 -10.58 -10.27 -5.40
CA GLU A 234 -11.27 -8.98 -5.50
C GLU A 234 -11.13 -8.18 -4.21
N ARG A 235 -11.03 -6.86 -4.35
CA ARG A 235 -10.77 -5.92 -3.26
C ARG A 235 -11.90 -4.91 -3.14
N PHE A 236 -12.39 -4.73 -1.92
CA PHE A 236 -13.50 -3.82 -1.65
C PHE A 236 -13.26 -2.97 -0.41
N SER A 237 -13.77 -1.76 -0.44
CA SER A 237 -14.11 -1.05 0.77
C SER A 237 -15.26 -1.78 1.48
N SER A 238 -15.26 -1.87 2.80
CA SER A 238 -16.32 -2.54 3.55
C SER A 238 -17.71 -2.03 3.21
N ALA A 239 -17.85 -0.72 2.91
CA ALA A 239 -19.13 -0.16 2.48
C ALA A 239 -19.52 -0.63 1.08
N ASP A 240 -18.62 -0.51 0.08
CA ASP A 240 -18.92 -0.87 -1.30
C ASP A 240 -19.23 -2.36 -1.43
N PHE A 241 -18.57 -3.20 -0.62
CA PHE A 241 -18.83 -4.63 -0.60
C PHE A 241 -20.27 -4.99 -0.27
N LEU A 242 -20.90 -4.24 0.66
CA LEU A 242 -22.29 -4.44 1.05
C LEU A 242 -23.29 -4.00 -0.02
N HIS A 243 -22.89 -3.17 -0.99
CA HIS A 243 -23.76 -2.64 -2.06
C HIS A 243 -23.83 -3.54 -3.32
N GLY A 244 -23.71 -4.85 -3.16
CA GLY A 244 -23.87 -5.82 -4.26
C GLY A 244 -22.88 -6.96 -4.23
N PRO A 245 -21.55 -6.71 -4.20
CA PRO A 245 -20.54 -7.77 -4.28
C PRO A 245 -20.62 -8.84 -3.18
N ILE A 246 -21.22 -8.53 -2.04
CA ILE A 246 -21.47 -9.51 -0.96
C ILE A 246 -22.29 -10.72 -1.41
N ALA A 247 -23.04 -10.61 -2.51
CA ALA A 247 -23.79 -11.72 -3.12
C ALA A 247 -22.88 -12.87 -3.62
N LEU A 248 -21.56 -12.62 -3.80
CA LEU A 248 -20.57 -13.65 -4.13
C LEU A 248 -20.32 -14.64 -2.99
N VAL A 249 -20.68 -14.27 -1.76
CA VAL A 249 -20.29 -15.01 -0.57
C VAL A 249 -21.21 -16.19 -0.34
N GLU A 250 -20.64 -17.37 -0.40
CA GLU A 250 -21.24 -18.65 -0.02
C GLU A 250 -20.53 -19.24 1.23
N PRO A 251 -21.07 -20.28 1.86
CA PRO A 251 -20.41 -20.92 3.00
C PRO A 251 -18.96 -21.32 2.68
N SER A 252 -18.04 -21.00 3.59
CA SER A 252 -16.59 -21.21 3.47
C SER A 252 -15.89 -20.39 2.39
N PHE A 253 -16.55 -19.36 1.82
CA PHE A 253 -15.92 -18.42 0.90
C PHE A 253 -14.79 -17.65 1.60
N PRO A 254 -13.54 -17.63 1.06
CA PRO A 254 -12.42 -16.97 1.70
C PRO A 254 -12.53 -15.43 1.64
N VAL A 255 -12.56 -14.81 2.81
CA VAL A 255 -12.54 -13.34 2.95
C VAL A 255 -11.40 -12.94 3.87
N PHE A 256 -10.52 -12.07 3.39
CA PHE A 256 -9.49 -11.44 4.20
C PHE A 256 -9.92 -10.03 4.56
N ALA A 257 -9.68 -9.61 5.81
CA ALA A 257 -10.08 -8.28 6.27
C ALA A 257 -8.97 -7.59 7.05
N PHE A 258 -8.67 -6.34 6.69
CA PHE A 258 -7.85 -5.43 7.49
C PHE A 258 -8.75 -4.74 8.51
N ALA A 259 -8.63 -5.13 9.78
CA ALA A 259 -9.56 -4.78 10.85
C ALA A 259 -8.87 -4.06 12.03
N PRO A 260 -8.30 -2.86 11.82
CA PRO A 260 -7.70 -2.10 12.91
C PRO A 260 -8.78 -1.64 13.91
N PRO A 261 -8.42 -1.46 15.19
CA PRO A 261 -9.25 -0.68 16.10
C PRO A 261 -9.21 0.79 15.68
N GLY A 262 -10.29 1.52 15.87
CA GLY A 262 -10.36 2.96 15.57
C GLY A 262 -11.63 3.37 14.84
N VAL A 263 -11.54 4.45 14.07
CA VAL A 263 -12.73 5.08 13.45
C VAL A 263 -13.38 4.22 12.37
N THR A 264 -12.64 3.30 11.75
CA THR A 264 -13.18 2.40 10.71
C THR A 264 -13.76 1.11 11.28
N TRP A 265 -13.55 0.81 12.57
CA TRP A 265 -13.93 -0.46 13.17
C TRP A 265 -15.44 -0.76 13.08
N GLU A 266 -16.30 0.20 13.38
CA GLU A 266 -17.75 0.01 13.33
C GLU A 266 -18.21 -0.49 11.94
N SER A 267 -17.72 0.16 10.87
CA SER A 267 -18.03 -0.23 9.49
C SER A 267 -17.49 -1.61 9.13
N ILE A 268 -16.25 -1.93 9.54
CA ILE A 268 -15.64 -3.24 9.27
C ILE A 268 -16.33 -4.31 10.11
N GLY A 269 -16.55 -4.08 11.41
CA GLY A 269 -17.22 -5.02 12.31
C GLY A 269 -18.60 -5.41 11.82
N GLY A 270 -19.42 -4.46 11.39
CA GLY A 270 -20.73 -4.74 10.79
C GLY A 270 -20.65 -5.59 9.51
N THR A 271 -19.63 -5.34 8.67
CA THR A 271 -19.37 -6.19 7.50
C THR A 271 -18.98 -7.60 7.88
N LEU A 272 -18.12 -7.77 8.91
CA LEU A 272 -17.72 -9.09 9.41
C LEU A 272 -18.91 -9.85 10.03
N ASP A 273 -19.80 -9.17 10.76
CA ASP A 273 -21.02 -9.77 11.30
C ASP A 273 -21.91 -10.32 10.17
N LYS A 274 -22.07 -9.57 9.08
CA LYS A 274 -22.81 -10.02 7.90
C LYS A 274 -22.14 -11.21 7.21
N LEU A 275 -20.82 -11.16 6.99
CA LEU A 275 -20.04 -12.25 6.42
C LEU A 275 -20.15 -13.53 7.27
N ARG A 276 -20.09 -13.39 8.60
CA ARG A 276 -20.28 -14.52 9.53
C ARG A 276 -21.67 -15.14 9.41
N SER A 277 -22.72 -14.32 9.24
CA SER A 277 -24.07 -14.82 9.04
C SER A 277 -24.22 -15.65 7.74
N LEU A 278 -23.38 -15.34 6.72
CA LEU A 278 -23.27 -16.08 5.46
C LEU A 278 -22.31 -17.29 5.56
N LYS A 279 -21.73 -17.56 6.75
CA LYS A 279 -20.77 -18.64 7.01
C LYS A 279 -19.50 -18.53 6.16
N ALA A 280 -19.05 -17.31 5.83
CA ALA A 280 -17.77 -17.09 5.17
C ALA A 280 -16.58 -17.57 6.02
N GLU A 281 -15.49 -17.97 5.38
CA GLU A 281 -14.19 -18.21 6.03
C GLU A 281 -13.43 -16.88 6.15
N ILE A 282 -13.45 -16.27 7.32
CA ILE A 282 -12.93 -14.91 7.55
C ILE A 282 -11.55 -14.98 8.21
N VAL A 283 -10.54 -14.43 7.54
CA VAL A 283 -9.19 -14.19 8.10
C VAL A 283 -9.01 -12.69 8.31
N ALA A 284 -8.92 -12.28 9.55
CA ALA A 284 -8.74 -10.88 9.90
C ALA A 284 -7.30 -10.57 10.34
N ILE A 285 -6.75 -9.45 9.85
CA ILE A 285 -5.50 -8.88 10.35
C ILE A 285 -5.84 -7.73 11.30
N SER A 286 -5.39 -7.83 12.54
CA SER A 286 -5.76 -6.90 13.61
C SER A 286 -4.64 -6.79 14.66
N ASP A 287 -4.86 -5.98 15.70
CA ASP A 287 -3.95 -5.81 16.83
C ASP A 287 -4.67 -5.94 18.18
N PRO A 288 -3.94 -5.96 19.33
CA PRO A 288 -4.54 -6.13 20.65
C PRO A 288 -5.53 -5.04 21.07
N GLY A 289 -5.60 -3.92 20.34
CA GLY A 289 -6.58 -2.87 20.57
C GLY A 289 -8.00 -3.27 20.18
N ASN A 290 -8.14 -4.23 19.26
CA ASN A 290 -9.43 -4.76 18.82
C ASN A 290 -9.77 -6.04 19.57
N ARG A 291 -10.55 -5.93 20.66
CA ARG A 291 -10.95 -7.07 21.50
C ARG A 291 -12.11 -7.88 20.93
N GLU A 292 -12.82 -7.34 19.97
CA GLU A 292 -14.05 -7.94 19.42
C GLU A 292 -13.80 -8.78 18.17
N ILE A 293 -12.60 -8.69 17.60
CA ILE A 293 -12.29 -9.32 16.30
C ILE A 293 -12.43 -10.83 16.32
N GLU A 294 -12.05 -11.50 17.41
CA GLU A 294 -12.09 -12.97 17.54
C GLU A 294 -13.50 -13.53 17.56
N ALA A 295 -14.47 -12.74 18.01
CA ALA A 295 -15.88 -13.12 17.95
C ALA A 295 -16.47 -13.03 16.53
N ARG A 296 -15.79 -12.32 15.60
CA ARG A 296 -16.27 -12.03 14.25
C ARG A 296 -15.48 -12.71 13.13
N ALA A 297 -14.23 -13.10 13.40
CA ALA A 297 -13.38 -13.77 12.41
C ALA A 297 -13.27 -15.28 12.69
N THR A 298 -13.07 -16.07 11.62
CA THR A 298 -12.76 -17.50 11.73
C THR A 298 -11.32 -17.69 12.21
N ARG A 299 -10.42 -16.81 11.76
CA ARG A 299 -9.02 -16.75 12.13
C ARG A 299 -8.58 -15.30 12.26
N THR A 300 -7.68 -15.03 13.18
CA THR A 300 -7.10 -13.69 13.38
C THR A 300 -5.59 -13.77 13.33
N ILE A 301 -4.98 -13.04 12.40
CA ILE A 301 -3.55 -12.74 12.43
C ILE A 301 -3.39 -11.50 13.32
N ARG A 302 -2.91 -11.71 14.53
CA ARG A 302 -2.87 -10.67 15.57
C ARG A 302 -1.46 -10.10 15.72
N LEU A 303 -1.26 -8.85 15.30
CA LEU A 303 -0.02 -8.12 15.56
C LEU A 303 0.19 -7.98 17.07
N LYS A 304 1.45 -7.91 17.50
CA LYS A 304 1.80 -7.81 18.93
C LYS A 304 1.64 -6.38 19.48
N SER A 305 1.83 -5.37 18.66
CA SER A 305 1.80 -3.96 19.06
C SER A 305 0.42 -3.36 18.87
N LYS A 306 -0.08 -2.66 19.90
CA LYS A 306 -1.26 -1.79 19.77
C LYS A 306 -0.87 -0.52 19.04
N LEU A 307 -1.59 -0.18 17.97
CA LEU A 307 -1.27 0.94 17.11
C LEU A 307 -2.44 1.94 17.03
N LYS A 308 -2.10 3.21 16.81
CA LYS A 308 -3.10 4.19 16.34
C LYS A 308 -3.49 3.80 14.92
N GLU A 309 -4.77 3.88 14.56
CA GLU A 309 -5.24 3.47 13.22
C GLU A 309 -4.46 4.14 12.09
N VAL A 310 -4.11 5.42 12.24
CA VAL A 310 -3.32 6.14 11.23
C VAL A 310 -1.95 5.53 10.95
N LEU A 311 -1.39 4.69 11.84
CA LEU A 311 -0.09 4.05 11.70
C LEU A 311 -0.18 2.56 11.30
N THR A 312 -1.40 2.01 11.23
CA THR A 312 -1.59 0.57 10.96
C THR A 312 -1.22 0.13 9.54
N PRO A 313 -1.34 0.95 8.47
CA PRO A 313 -1.16 0.44 7.11
C PRO A 313 0.18 -0.24 6.87
N ILE A 314 1.29 0.31 7.35
CA ILE A 314 2.62 -0.30 7.14
C ILE A 314 2.77 -1.63 7.90
N PRO A 315 2.54 -1.71 9.22
CA PRO A 315 2.67 -3.01 9.91
C PRO A 315 1.63 -4.04 9.48
N TYR A 316 0.43 -3.63 9.06
CA TYR A 316 -0.65 -4.56 8.72
C TYR A 316 -0.48 -5.22 7.36
N ILE A 317 0.22 -4.59 6.40
CA ILE A 317 0.46 -5.22 5.10
C ILE A 317 1.51 -6.34 5.19
N VAL A 318 2.42 -6.29 6.17
CA VAL A 318 3.52 -7.26 6.29
C VAL A 318 3.01 -8.71 6.46
N PRO A 319 2.07 -9.03 7.36
CA PRO A 319 1.46 -10.35 7.44
C PRO A 319 0.81 -10.82 6.14
N ALA A 320 0.16 -9.90 5.41
CA ALA A 320 -0.49 -10.21 4.15
C ALA A 320 0.54 -10.54 3.04
N GLN A 321 1.66 -9.82 3.00
CA GLN A 321 2.77 -10.11 2.08
C GLN A 321 3.40 -11.47 2.40
N MET A 322 3.64 -11.78 3.69
CA MET A 322 4.15 -13.09 4.12
C MET A 322 3.17 -14.20 3.75
N PHE A 323 1.87 -14.00 3.98
CA PHE A 323 0.84 -14.96 3.62
C PHE A 323 0.86 -15.28 2.11
N ALA A 324 0.97 -14.26 1.24
CA ALA A 324 1.05 -14.47 -0.20
C ALA A 324 2.31 -15.25 -0.60
N ALA A 325 3.48 -14.92 -0.02
CA ALA A 325 4.73 -15.64 -0.29
C ALA A 325 4.66 -17.11 0.17
N CYS A 326 4.17 -17.37 1.38
CA CYS A 326 4.01 -18.71 1.93
C CYS A 326 2.96 -19.51 1.13
N LEU A 327 1.80 -18.91 0.82
CA LEU A 327 0.78 -19.57 0.03
C LEU A 327 1.27 -19.96 -1.38
N ALA A 328 2.06 -19.09 -2.03
CA ALA A 328 2.67 -19.44 -3.31
C ALA A 328 3.53 -20.71 -3.20
N ALA A 329 4.39 -20.80 -2.18
CA ALA A 329 5.20 -21.99 -1.92
C ALA A 329 4.35 -23.23 -1.64
N LYS A 330 3.28 -23.12 -0.82
CA LYS A 330 2.35 -24.24 -0.54
C LYS A 330 1.59 -24.71 -1.80
N LYS A 331 1.35 -23.82 -2.75
CA LYS A 331 0.77 -24.15 -4.05
C LYS A 331 1.78 -24.72 -5.06
N GLY A 332 3.06 -24.83 -4.69
CA GLY A 332 4.16 -25.27 -5.58
C GLY A 332 4.51 -24.23 -6.65
N LEU A 333 4.28 -22.94 -6.36
CA LEU A 333 4.56 -21.82 -7.24
C LEU A 333 5.82 -21.08 -6.78
N ASP A 334 6.50 -20.42 -7.72
CA ASP A 334 7.65 -19.57 -7.43
C ASP A 334 7.18 -18.09 -7.38
N PRO A 335 7.12 -17.47 -6.19
CA PRO A 335 6.71 -16.06 -6.07
C PRO A 335 7.74 -15.09 -6.66
N ASP A 336 8.98 -15.53 -6.91
CA ASP A 336 10.05 -14.72 -7.48
C ASP A 336 9.99 -14.65 -9.01
N GLN A 337 9.33 -15.63 -9.65
CA GLN A 337 9.20 -15.74 -11.10
C GLN A 337 7.75 -15.99 -11.51
N PRO A 338 6.84 -15.04 -11.24
CA PRO A 338 5.45 -15.17 -11.65
C PRO A 338 5.34 -15.20 -13.19
N ARG A 339 4.33 -15.93 -13.69
CA ARG A 339 4.07 -16.12 -15.13
C ARG A 339 3.93 -14.75 -15.82
N THR A 340 4.55 -14.60 -16.99
CA THR A 340 4.39 -13.45 -17.90
C THR A 340 4.79 -12.08 -17.33
N LEU A 341 5.13 -11.97 -16.04
CA LEU A 341 5.51 -10.71 -15.42
C LEU A 341 7.01 -10.45 -15.52
N LYS A 342 7.36 -9.18 -15.66
CA LYS A 342 8.73 -8.67 -15.56
C LYS A 342 8.78 -7.60 -14.49
N LYS A 343 9.98 -7.38 -13.88
CA LYS A 343 10.15 -6.39 -12.80
C LYS A 343 9.78 -4.97 -13.23
N VAL A 344 9.97 -4.62 -14.49
CA VAL A 344 9.58 -3.31 -15.06
C VAL A 344 8.66 -3.58 -16.24
N THR A 345 7.47 -3.01 -16.19
CA THR A 345 6.51 -3.04 -17.30
C THR A 345 6.49 -1.66 -17.96
N LEU A 346 6.76 -1.62 -19.26
CA LEU A 346 6.62 -0.42 -20.06
C LEU A 346 5.21 -0.39 -20.63
N THR A 347 4.42 0.58 -20.21
CA THR A 347 3.07 0.85 -20.75
C THR A 347 3.04 2.23 -21.39
N LEU A 348 2.40 2.32 -22.56
CA LEU A 348 2.09 3.58 -23.23
C LEU A 348 0.59 3.87 -23.11
#